data_423d42c1da7ccebdd964d1112e2a4bfd
#
_entry.id   423d42c1da7ccebdd964d1112e2a4bfd
#
_cell.length_a   1.000
_cell.length_b   1.000
_cell.length_c   1.000
_cell.angle_alpha   90.00
_cell.angle_beta   90.00
_cell.angle_gamma   90.00
#
_symmetry.space_group_name_H-M   'P 1'
#
loop_
_entity.id
_entity.type
_entity.pdbx_description
1 polymer ?
#
loop_
_entity_poly.entity_id
_entity_poly.type
_entity_poly.pdbx_seq_one_letter_code
_entity_poly.pdbx_strand_id
1 'polypeptide(L)'
;LSAIRTVKGNHAVNHYNQREIDVVKEEVLPKLKDFDSIGIVTPYNNQVDAFNNQLDRVKAGTIHKYQGRENDAIIMSVVDNQITEFADDPNMLNVAVSRAKKKFCLVMTGNEQKKHGNITDLLDYIAYNNCTVTESKLASIFDYLYEQYTEQRMAFLKSHPQISEFASENLTYNMLVNVVASDPRFKVLNVLCHIPLREVVKDTSLMNEDELKYAGNYNTHLDFLIINRVSKQPVVAIETDGYSYHNEETDQHRRDLMKDHILSNYGLPLLRLSTKGSGERTKVVELLNTLI
;
A
#
# COMPACT_ATOMS: atom_id res chain seq x y z
N LEU A 1 -7.80 -18.51 -18.42
CA LEU A 1 -8.28 -17.29 -17.77
C LEU A 1 -8.20 -17.44 -16.25
N SER A 2 -8.12 -16.35 -15.52
CA SER A 2 -8.26 -16.30 -14.06
C SER A 2 -8.69 -14.89 -13.63
N ALA A 3 -9.25 -14.78 -12.43
CA ALA A 3 -9.53 -13.50 -11.80
C ALA A 3 -9.17 -13.52 -10.33
N ILE A 4 -8.83 -12.34 -9.80
CA ILE A 4 -8.63 -12.10 -8.38
C ILE A 4 -9.35 -10.82 -7.99
N ARG A 5 -10.16 -10.88 -6.93
CA ARG A 5 -10.84 -9.73 -6.36
C ARG A 5 -10.11 -9.28 -5.11
N THR A 6 -9.87 -7.97 -5.01
CA THR A 6 -9.25 -7.40 -3.79
C THR A 6 -10.23 -7.45 -2.62
N VAL A 7 -9.74 -7.26 -1.41
CA VAL A 7 -10.60 -7.02 -0.24
C VAL A 7 -11.52 -5.83 -0.54
N LYS A 8 -12.78 -5.88 -0.06
CA LYS A 8 -13.74 -4.77 -0.22
C LYS A 8 -13.19 -3.47 0.37
N GLY A 9 -13.34 -2.37 -0.35
CA GLY A 9 -12.89 -1.06 0.09
C GLY A 9 -12.86 -0.03 -1.05
N ASN A 10 -12.84 1.24 -0.69
CA ASN A 10 -12.72 2.34 -1.65
C ASN A 10 -11.23 2.66 -1.87
N HIS A 11 -10.49 1.69 -2.42
CA HIS A 11 -9.05 1.76 -2.59
C HIS A 11 -8.61 2.68 -3.73
N ALA A 12 -9.47 2.84 -4.75
CA ALA A 12 -9.18 3.69 -5.90
C ALA A 12 -9.43 5.17 -5.61
N VAL A 13 -8.46 6.00 -5.98
CA VAL A 13 -8.54 7.47 -5.91
C VAL A 13 -7.85 8.06 -7.14
N ASN A 14 -8.50 8.97 -7.86
CA ASN A 14 -7.94 9.62 -9.04
C ASN A 14 -7.38 8.63 -10.08
N HIS A 15 -8.12 7.57 -10.37
CA HIS A 15 -7.71 6.53 -11.32
C HIS A 15 -6.40 5.81 -10.94
N TYR A 16 -6.15 5.69 -9.65
CA TYR A 16 -5.03 4.98 -9.05
C TYR A 16 -5.53 4.08 -7.92
N ASN A 17 -5.05 2.85 -7.86
CA ASN A 17 -5.44 1.84 -6.88
C ASN A 17 -4.23 1.05 -6.41
N GLN A 18 -3.64 1.47 -5.29
CA GLN A 18 -2.47 0.81 -4.70
C GLN A 18 -2.77 -0.65 -4.32
N ARG A 19 -3.99 -0.94 -3.86
CA ARG A 19 -4.36 -2.30 -3.48
C ARG A 19 -4.28 -3.28 -4.65
N GLU A 20 -4.68 -2.89 -5.84
CA GLU A 20 -4.54 -3.75 -7.03
C GLU A 20 -3.06 -3.93 -7.41
N ILE A 21 -2.21 -2.91 -7.25
CA ILE A 21 -0.77 -3.01 -7.46
C ILE A 21 -0.15 -4.01 -6.48
N ASP A 22 -0.47 -3.89 -5.19
CA ASP A 22 0.03 -4.79 -4.16
C ASP A 22 -0.41 -6.24 -4.42
N VAL A 23 -1.67 -6.46 -4.82
CA VAL A 23 -2.19 -7.79 -5.19
C VAL A 23 -1.47 -8.34 -6.42
N VAL A 24 -1.22 -7.52 -7.43
CA VAL A 24 -0.44 -7.95 -8.60
C VAL A 24 0.96 -8.36 -8.19
N LYS A 25 1.63 -7.56 -7.38
CA LYS A 25 2.98 -7.80 -6.92
C LYS A 25 3.11 -9.04 -6.04
N GLU A 26 2.25 -9.19 -5.05
CA GLU A 26 2.38 -10.19 -3.99
C GLU A 26 1.65 -11.50 -4.32
N GLU A 27 0.55 -11.47 -5.08
CA GLU A 27 -0.28 -12.65 -5.29
C GLU A 27 -0.37 -13.12 -6.75
N VAL A 28 -0.16 -12.24 -7.73
CA VAL A 28 -0.30 -12.59 -9.16
C VAL A 28 1.05 -12.88 -9.80
N LEU A 29 2.01 -11.96 -9.74
CA LEU A 29 3.32 -12.11 -10.38
C LEU A 29 4.09 -13.36 -9.91
N PRO A 30 4.07 -13.76 -8.62
CA PRO A 30 4.74 -14.98 -8.19
C PRO A 30 4.20 -16.26 -8.86
N LYS A 31 2.92 -16.26 -9.27
CA LYS A 31 2.29 -17.38 -9.98
C LYS A 31 2.58 -17.39 -11.49
N LEU A 32 3.14 -16.30 -12.01
CA LEU A 32 3.43 -16.12 -13.44
C LEU A 32 4.93 -16.17 -13.76
N LYS A 33 5.76 -16.52 -12.80
CA LYS A 33 7.24 -16.54 -12.93
C LYS A 33 7.77 -17.44 -14.07
N ASP A 34 7.00 -18.45 -14.47
CA ASP A 34 7.37 -19.41 -15.52
C ASP A 34 6.97 -18.95 -16.94
N PHE A 35 6.38 -17.75 -17.07
CA PHE A 35 6.05 -17.16 -18.37
C PHE A 35 7.19 -16.27 -18.87
N ASP A 36 7.58 -16.42 -20.14
CA ASP A 36 8.70 -15.68 -20.75
C ASP A 36 8.42 -14.18 -20.88
N SER A 37 7.15 -13.82 -21.10
CA SER A 37 6.73 -12.44 -21.22
C SER A 37 5.43 -12.16 -20.48
N ILE A 38 5.46 -11.12 -19.62
CA ILE A 38 4.31 -10.68 -18.83
C ILE A 38 4.08 -9.20 -19.14
N GLY A 39 2.82 -8.85 -19.40
CA GLY A 39 2.38 -7.47 -19.58
C GLY A 39 1.28 -7.10 -18.61
N ILE A 40 1.25 -5.83 -18.20
CA ILE A 40 0.18 -5.29 -17.37
C ILE A 40 -0.56 -4.25 -18.21
N VAL A 41 -1.88 -4.37 -18.24
CA VAL A 41 -2.75 -3.41 -18.93
C VAL A 41 -3.77 -2.83 -17.97
N THR A 42 -4.09 -1.56 -18.15
CA THR A 42 -5.06 -0.84 -17.32
C THR A 42 -5.72 0.27 -18.13
N PRO A 43 -6.93 0.70 -17.81
CA PRO A 43 -7.58 1.83 -18.49
C PRO A 43 -6.88 3.17 -18.28
N TYR A 44 -6.15 3.38 -17.18
CA TYR A 44 -5.75 4.69 -16.70
C TYR A 44 -4.24 4.91 -16.65
N ASN A 45 -3.78 6.10 -17.10
CA ASN A 45 -2.35 6.46 -17.08
C ASN A 45 -1.77 6.51 -15.66
N ASN A 46 -2.49 7.06 -14.69
CA ASN A 46 -2.01 7.13 -13.30
C ASN A 46 -1.66 5.75 -12.74
N GLN A 47 -2.47 4.73 -13.08
CA GLN A 47 -2.19 3.35 -12.71
C GLN A 47 -0.99 2.78 -13.46
N VAL A 48 -0.82 3.13 -14.75
CA VAL A 48 0.35 2.73 -15.55
C VAL A 48 1.63 3.27 -14.92
N ASP A 49 1.65 4.56 -14.59
CA ASP A 49 2.82 5.22 -14.01
C ASP A 49 3.16 4.61 -12.65
N ALA A 50 2.14 4.36 -11.83
CA ALA A 50 2.33 3.74 -10.53
C ALA A 50 2.89 2.31 -10.62
N PHE A 51 2.42 1.48 -11.55
CA PHE A 51 3.00 0.16 -11.81
C PHE A 51 4.45 0.27 -12.26
N ASN A 52 4.75 1.15 -13.23
CA ASN A 52 6.09 1.29 -13.78
C ASN A 52 7.11 1.85 -12.78
N ASN A 53 6.66 2.63 -11.80
CA ASN A 53 7.50 3.14 -10.71
C ASN A 53 7.76 2.09 -9.62
N GLN A 54 6.89 1.09 -9.48
CA GLN A 54 6.97 0.09 -8.40
C GLN A 54 7.43 -1.30 -8.87
N LEU A 55 7.46 -1.56 -10.17
CA LEU A 55 7.83 -2.85 -10.76
C LEU A 55 8.95 -2.68 -11.80
N ASP A 56 10.13 -3.22 -11.51
CA ASP A 56 11.29 -3.11 -12.40
C ASP A 56 11.24 -4.06 -13.60
N ARG A 57 10.67 -5.26 -13.41
CA ARG A 57 10.77 -6.37 -14.39
C ARG A 57 9.60 -6.47 -15.36
N VAL A 58 8.45 -5.90 -15.01
CA VAL A 58 7.22 -5.97 -15.82
C VAL A 58 6.78 -4.56 -16.16
N LYS A 59 6.45 -4.35 -17.45
CA LYS A 59 6.01 -3.04 -17.90
C LYS A 59 4.49 -2.99 -18.01
N ALA A 60 3.92 -1.91 -17.49
CA ALA A 60 2.53 -1.58 -17.64
C ALA A 60 2.31 -0.61 -18.80
N GLY A 61 1.12 -0.68 -19.39
CA GLY A 61 0.66 0.27 -20.39
C GLY A 61 -0.85 0.41 -20.40
N THR A 62 -1.34 1.51 -20.96
CA THR A 62 -2.77 1.60 -21.23
C THR A 62 -3.17 0.58 -22.29
N ILE A 63 -4.43 0.12 -22.23
CA ILE A 63 -4.96 -0.88 -23.15
C ILE A 63 -4.75 -0.42 -24.61
N HIS A 64 -4.93 0.85 -24.92
CA HIS A 64 -4.69 1.40 -26.25
C HIS A 64 -3.23 1.30 -26.71
N LYS A 65 -2.27 1.54 -25.80
CA LYS A 65 -0.84 1.41 -26.12
C LYS A 65 -0.38 -0.05 -26.27
N TYR A 66 -1.17 -0.98 -25.81
CA TYR A 66 -0.95 -2.43 -25.98
C TYR A 66 -1.47 -2.99 -27.30
N GLN A 67 -2.19 -2.18 -28.08
CA GLN A 67 -2.64 -2.60 -29.40
C GLN A 67 -1.45 -3.01 -30.28
N GLY A 68 -1.47 -4.23 -30.82
CA GLY A 68 -0.37 -4.81 -31.61
C GLY A 68 0.76 -5.49 -30.82
N ARG A 69 0.72 -5.45 -29.48
CA ARG A 69 1.70 -6.16 -28.63
C ARG A 69 1.04 -7.39 -28.02
N GLU A 70 1.77 -8.49 -27.93
CA GLU A 70 1.30 -9.73 -27.32
C GLU A 70 2.31 -10.20 -26.27
N ASN A 71 1.81 -10.80 -25.19
CA ASN A 71 2.63 -11.42 -24.14
C ASN A 71 2.10 -12.81 -23.83
N ASP A 72 2.94 -13.66 -23.26
CA ASP A 72 2.52 -14.98 -22.80
C ASP A 72 1.44 -14.84 -21.71
N ALA A 73 1.64 -13.92 -20.79
CA ALA A 73 0.67 -13.59 -19.77
C ALA A 73 0.30 -12.09 -19.80
N ILE A 74 -0.97 -11.79 -19.66
CA ILE A 74 -1.50 -10.43 -19.49
C ILE A 74 -2.24 -10.36 -18.16
N ILE A 75 -1.94 -9.32 -17.40
CA ILE A 75 -2.65 -8.93 -16.19
C ILE A 75 -3.44 -7.65 -16.51
N MET A 76 -4.75 -7.66 -16.29
CA MET A 76 -5.58 -6.46 -16.42
C MET A 76 -5.96 -5.96 -15.04
N SER A 77 -5.55 -4.72 -14.69
CA SER A 77 -5.95 -4.00 -13.48
C SER A 77 -7.09 -3.05 -13.84
N VAL A 78 -8.26 -3.24 -13.21
CA VAL A 78 -9.49 -2.48 -13.51
C VAL A 78 -9.48 -1.12 -12.84
N VAL A 79 -8.88 -1.03 -11.65
CA VAL A 79 -8.69 0.18 -10.85
C VAL A 79 -9.91 0.62 -10.05
N ASP A 80 -11.06 0.80 -10.70
CA ASP A 80 -12.22 1.49 -10.16
C ASP A 80 -12.86 0.77 -8.96
N ASN A 81 -13.32 1.53 -7.97
CA ASN A 81 -14.13 1.01 -6.85
C ASN A 81 -15.53 0.57 -7.31
N GLN A 82 -16.07 1.29 -8.28
CA GLN A 82 -17.26 0.93 -9.07
C GLN A 82 -16.88 1.05 -10.54
N ILE A 83 -17.04 -0.02 -11.29
CA ILE A 83 -16.64 -0.08 -12.70
C ILE A 83 -17.37 1.00 -13.49
N THR A 84 -16.60 1.87 -14.12
CA THR A 84 -17.10 2.96 -14.95
C THR A 84 -17.39 2.49 -16.37
N GLU A 85 -18.22 3.21 -17.10
CA GLU A 85 -18.49 2.94 -18.52
C GLU A 85 -17.21 2.96 -19.37
N PHE A 86 -16.25 3.81 -18.99
CA PHE A 86 -14.95 3.88 -19.65
C PHE A 86 -14.12 2.60 -19.45
N ALA A 87 -14.02 2.10 -18.24
CA ALA A 87 -13.29 0.87 -17.97
C ALA A 87 -13.99 -0.37 -18.52
N ASP A 88 -15.33 -0.31 -18.66
CA ASP A 88 -16.19 -1.40 -19.15
C ASP A 88 -16.38 -1.42 -20.68
N ASP A 89 -15.61 -0.62 -21.42
CA ASP A 89 -15.69 -0.58 -22.89
C ASP A 89 -15.34 -1.95 -23.49
N PRO A 90 -16.25 -2.56 -24.29
CA PRO A 90 -16.05 -3.90 -24.83
C PRO A 90 -14.85 -4.00 -25.78
N ASN A 91 -14.51 -2.91 -26.49
CA ASN A 91 -13.36 -2.91 -27.40
C ASN A 91 -12.06 -2.94 -26.60
N MET A 92 -11.98 -2.17 -25.50
CA MET A 92 -10.83 -2.21 -24.59
C MET A 92 -10.66 -3.61 -23.98
N LEU A 93 -11.74 -4.19 -23.50
CA LEU A 93 -11.72 -5.54 -22.91
C LEU A 93 -11.28 -6.61 -23.93
N ASN A 94 -11.80 -6.56 -25.14
CA ASN A 94 -11.40 -7.45 -26.23
C ASN A 94 -9.91 -7.29 -26.57
N VAL A 95 -9.40 -6.07 -26.63
CA VAL A 95 -7.96 -5.83 -26.81
C VAL A 95 -7.18 -6.46 -25.67
N ALA A 96 -7.52 -6.20 -24.41
CA ALA A 96 -6.80 -6.73 -23.26
C ALA A 96 -6.73 -8.26 -23.26
N VAL A 97 -7.88 -8.92 -23.45
CA VAL A 97 -7.97 -10.39 -23.46
C VAL A 97 -7.21 -10.99 -24.64
N SER A 98 -7.33 -10.40 -25.85
CA SER A 98 -6.67 -10.91 -27.06
C SER A 98 -5.15 -10.74 -27.08
N ARG A 99 -4.57 -9.95 -26.18
CA ARG A 99 -3.10 -9.79 -26.07
C ARG A 99 -2.44 -10.94 -25.31
N ALA A 100 -3.21 -11.78 -24.61
CA ALA A 100 -2.69 -12.90 -23.86
C ALA A 100 -2.57 -14.15 -24.73
N LYS A 101 -1.35 -14.67 -24.94
CA LYS A 101 -1.13 -15.90 -25.69
C LYS A 101 -1.50 -17.16 -24.90
N LYS A 102 -1.18 -17.19 -23.60
CA LYS A 102 -1.32 -18.37 -22.75
C LYS A 102 -2.17 -18.11 -21.50
N LYS A 103 -2.03 -16.96 -20.86
CA LYS A 103 -2.69 -16.66 -19.59
C LYS A 103 -3.21 -15.23 -19.54
N PHE A 104 -4.46 -15.06 -19.15
CA PHE A 104 -5.05 -13.77 -18.81
C PHE A 104 -5.48 -13.78 -17.34
N CYS A 105 -5.15 -12.74 -16.59
CA CYS A 105 -5.55 -12.54 -15.21
C CYS A 105 -6.23 -11.19 -15.03
N LEU A 106 -7.51 -11.22 -14.61
CA LEU A 106 -8.25 -10.03 -14.24
C LEU A 106 -8.02 -9.72 -12.76
N VAL A 107 -7.63 -8.49 -12.45
CA VAL A 107 -7.52 -7.96 -11.08
C VAL A 107 -8.52 -6.83 -10.94
N MET A 108 -9.40 -6.92 -9.94
CA MET A 108 -10.48 -5.98 -9.76
C MET A 108 -10.88 -5.85 -8.29
N THR A 109 -11.63 -4.81 -7.97
CA THR A 109 -12.19 -4.61 -6.64
C THR A 109 -13.09 -5.78 -6.20
N GLY A 110 -13.11 -6.07 -4.89
CA GLY A 110 -14.08 -6.98 -4.26
C GLY A 110 -15.42 -6.32 -3.93
N ASN A 111 -15.58 -5.02 -4.22
CA ASN A 111 -16.86 -4.33 -4.02
C ASN A 111 -17.94 -4.93 -4.93
N GLU A 112 -19.18 -4.89 -4.47
CA GLU A 112 -20.32 -5.28 -5.30
C GLU A 112 -20.44 -4.33 -6.49
N GLN A 113 -20.61 -4.90 -7.68
CA GLN A 113 -20.75 -4.18 -8.94
C GLN A 113 -22.19 -4.22 -9.43
N LYS A 114 -22.52 -3.37 -10.42
CA LYS A 114 -23.79 -3.46 -11.14
C LYS A 114 -23.93 -4.85 -11.76
N LYS A 115 -25.16 -5.39 -11.81
CA LYS A 115 -25.44 -6.76 -12.25
C LYS A 115 -25.05 -7.07 -13.69
N HIS A 116 -24.90 -6.06 -14.54
CA HIS A 116 -24.61 -6.21 -15.97
C HIS A 116 -23.48 -5.25 -16.37
N GLY A 117 -22.52 -5.79 -17.08
CA GLY A 117 -21.37 -5.07 -17.62
C GLY A 117 -20.39 -6.07 -18.26
N ASN A 118 -19.56 -5.61 -19.18
CA ASN A 118 -18.64 -6.47 -19.92
C ASN A 118 -17.59 -7.14 -19.00
N ILE A 119 -17.09 -6.41 -18.00
CA ILE A 119 -16.11 -6.94 -17.03
C ILE A 119 -16.80 -7.93 -16.08
N THR A 120 -18.02 -7.66 -15.63
CA THR A 120 -18.79 -8.59 -14.80
C THR A 120 -19.16 -9.85 -15.57
N ASP A 121 -19.57 -9.72 -16.82
CA ASP A 121 -19.85 -10.85 -17.71
C ASP A 121 -18.59 -11.69 -17.98
N LEU A 122 -17.42 -11.04 -18.12
CA LEU A 122 -16.13 -11.76 -18.22
C LEU A 122 -15.82 -12.52 -16.92
N LEU A 123 -16.06 -11.93 -15.76
CA LEU A 123 -15.87 -12.61 -14.47
C LEU A 123 -16.77 -13.84 -14.35
N ASP A 124 -18.04 -13.70 -14.72
CA ASP A 124 -19.00 -14.81 -14.72
C ASP A 124 -18.60 -15.89 -15.72
N TYR A 125 -18.11 -15.50 -16.89
CA TYR A 125 -17.57 -16.44 -17.89
C TYR A 125 -16.35 -17.22 -17.35
N ILE A 126 -15.43 -16.53 -16.64
CA ILE A 126 -14.27 -17.17 -15.99
C ILE A 126 -14.76 -18.22 -14.98
N ALA A 127 -15.71 -17.86 -14.12
CA ALA A 127 -16.28 -18.75 -13.12
C ALA A 127 -17.02 -19.94 -13.75
N TYR A 128 -17.87 -19.68 -14.74
CA TYR A 128 -18.65 -20.70 -15.45
C TYR A 128 -17.77 -21.77 -16.12
N ASN A 129 -16.63 -21.36 -16.67
CA ASN A 129 -15.69 -22.30 -17.33
C ASN A 129 -14.74 -22.97 -16.34
N ASN A 130 -15.04 -22.99 -15.05
CA ASN A 130 -14.20 -23.57 -13.98
C ASN A 130 -12.77 -23.01 -13.95
N CYS A 131 -12.58 -21.81 -14.47
CA CYS A 131 -11.34 -21.08 -14.30
C CYS A 131 -11.26 -20.46 -12.92
N THR A 132 -10.04 -20.20 -12.45
CA THR A 132 -9.82 -19.75 -11.07
C THR A 132 -10.31 -18.32 -10.86
N VAL A 133 -11.28 -18.15 -9.96
CA VAL A 133 -11.66 -16.86 -9.36
C VAL A 133 -11.29 -16.93 -7.89
N THR A 134 -10.46 -16.04 -7.41
CA THR A 134 -9.99 -16.01 -6.02
C THR A 134 -10.27 -14.67 -5.36
N GLU A 135 -10.45 -14.70 -4.04
CA GLU A 135 -10.43 -13.50 -3.20
C GLU A 135 -8.99 -13.29 -2.71
N SER A 136 -8.49 -12.06 -2.84
CA SER A 136 -7.20 -11.68 -2.27
C SER A 136 -7.25 -11.76 -0.75
N LYS A 137 -6.16 -12.23 -0.16
CA LYS A 137 -5.96 -12.22 1.30
C LYS A 137 -5.20 -10.99 1.78
N LEU A 138 -4.74 -10.16 0.85
CA LEU A 138 -3.96 -8.98 1.16
C LEU A 138 -4.86 -7.89 1.73
N ALA A 139 -4.76 -7.69 3.04
CA ALA A 139 -5.52 -6.72 3.82
C ALA A 139 -4.61 -5.65 4.41
N SER A 140 -5.18 -4.55 4.84
CA SER A 140 -4.52 -3.46 5.55
C SER A 140 -5.18 -3.23 6.90
N ILE A 141 -4.41 -2.81 7.90
CA ILE A 141 -4.97 -2.28 9.14
C ILE A 141 -5.82 -1.03 8.89
N PHE A 142 -5.53 -0.32 7.80
CA PHE A 142 -6.25 0.88 7.40
C PHE A 142 -7.56 0.61 6.66
N ASP A 143 -7.88 -0.65 6.35
CA ASP A 143 -9.21 -0.99 5.79
C ASP A 143 -10.34 -0.56 6.74
N TYR A 144 -10.10 -0.54 8.04
CA TYR A 144 -11.03 -0.02 9.04
C TYR A 144 -11.33 1.49 8.89
N LEU A 145 -10.54 2.24 8.14
CA LEU A 145 -10.80 3.67 7.87
C LEU A 145 -11.91 3.88 6.83
N TYR A 146 -12.23 2.87 6.01
CA TYR A 146 -13.32 2.97 5.04
C TYR A 146 -14.69 2.97 5.72
N GLU A 147 -15.65 3.69 5.12
CA GLU A 147 -16.99 3.90 5.68
C GLU A 147 -17.71 2.58 5.99
N GLN A 148 -17.56 1.58 5.12
CA GLN A 148 -18.19 0.27 5.28
C GLN A 148 -17.72 -0.52 6.51
N TYR A 149 -16.61 -0.12 7.14
CA TYR A 149 -16.06 -0.72 8.36
C TYR A 149 -16.23 0.19 9.60
N THR A 150 -17.10 1.19 9.54
CA THR A 150 -17.29 2.17 10.64
C THR A 150 -17.65 1.49 11.96
N GLU A 151 -18.54 0.52 11.96
CA GLU A 151 -18.94 -0.20 13.18
C GLU A 151 -17.78 -1.00 13.77
N GLN A 152 -17.04 -1.72 12.91
CA GLN A 152 -15.88 -2.51 13.31
C GLN A 152 -14.77 -1.61 13.84
N ARG A 153 -14.51 -0.47 13.18
CA ARG A 153 -13.55 0.55 13.66
C ARG A 153 -13.95 1.07 15.04
N MET A 154 -15.22 1.43 15.23
CA MET A 154 -15.69 1.94 16.53
C MET A 154 -15.60 0.89 17.64
N ALA A 155 -15.92 -0.37 17.34
CA ALA A 155 -15.76 -1.48 18.27
C ALA A 155 -14.29 -1.70 18.63
N PHE A 156 -13.41 -1.68 17.62
CA PHE A 156 -11.96 -1.81 17.81
C PHE A 156 -11.42 -0.69 18.71
N LEU A 157 -11.70 0.57 18.38
CA LEU A 157 -11.22 1.73 19.13
C LEU A 157 -11.73 1.77 20.58
N LYS A 158 -12.95 1.25 20.85
CA LYS A 158 -13.47 1.13 22.22
C LYS A 158 -12.75 0.08 23.07
N SER A 159 -12.24 -0.97 22.44
CA SER A 159 -11.61 -2.10 23.12
C SER A 159 -10.09 -1.99 23.24
N HIS A 160 -9.48 -0.98 22.60
CA HIS A 160 -8.03 -0.81 22.54
C HIS A 160 -7.61 0.58 23.04
N PRO A 161 -6.36 0.73 23.54
CA PRO A 161 -5.82 2.02 23.93
C PRO A 161 -5.85 3.03 22.77
N GLN A 162 -6.27 4.24 23.06
CA GLN A 162 -6.23 5.36 22.14
C GLN A 162 -5.12 6.33 22.59
N ILE A 163 -4.21 6.65 21.65
CA ILE A 163 -3.05 7.52 21.89
C ILE A 163 -3.16 8.83 21.11
N SER A 164 -4.11 8.91 20.17
CA SER A 164 -4.31 10.03 19.27
C SER A 164 -5.79 10.25 18.96
N GLU A 165 -6.14 11.43 18.50
CA GLU A 165 -7.44 11.73 17.89
C GLU A 165 -7.60 11.07 16.50
N PHE A 166 -6.50 10.72 15.83
CA PHE A 166 -6.51 10.08 14.51
C PHE A 166 -6.65 8.57 14.60
N ALA A 167 -7.67 8.04 13.95
CA ALA A 167 -7.93 6.60 13.92
C ALA A 167 -6.78 5.81 13.30
N SER A 168 -6.11 6.34 12.27
CA SER A 168 -4.95 5.73 11.61
C SER A 168 -3.80 5.48 12.58
N GLU A 169 -3.47 6.46 13.41
CA GLU A 169 -2.42 6.32 14.42
C GLU A 169 -2.80 5.31 15.51
N ASN A 170 -4.05 5.31 15.96
CA ASN A 170 -4.53 4.32 16.92
C ASN A 170 -4.47 2.90 16.37
N LEU A 171 -4.83 2.69 15.10
CA LEU A 171 -4.72 1.39 14.42
C LEU A 171 -3.26 0.96 14.32
N THR A 172 -2.37 1.87 13.90
CA THR A 172 -0.92 1.62 13.80
C THR A 172 -0.32 1.28 15.17
N TYR A 173 -0.62 2.06 16.21
CA TYR A 173 -0.14 1.79 17.56
C TYR A 173 -0.49 0.38 18.03
N ASN A 174 -1.76 0.02 17.93
CA ASN A 174 -2.23 -1.30 18.38
C ASN A 174 -1.60 -2.44 17.56
N MET A 175 -1.41 -2.24 16.26
CA MET A 175 -0.68 -3.20 15.43
C MET A 175 0.78 -3.34 15.87
N LEU A 176 1.50 -2.25 16.12
CA LEU A 176 2.91 -2.27 16.57
C LEU A 176 3.06 -2.95 17.92
N VAL A 177 2.18 -2.63 18.89
CA VAL A 177 2.18 -3.29 20.21
C VAL A 177 1.95 -4.79 20.06
N ASN A 178 1.01 -5.20 19.21
CA ASN A 178 0.74 -6.61 18.94
C ASN A 178 1.91 -7.31 18.25
N VAL A 179 2.64 -6.65 17.32
CA VAL A 179 3.85 -7.21 16.71
C VAL A 179 4.91 -7.46 17.75
N VAL A 180 5.20 -6.45 18.59
CA VAL A 180 6.22 -6.56 19.66
C VAL A 180 5.85 -7.62 20.69
N ALA A 181 4.57 -7.77 21.04
CA ALA A 181 4.11 -8.75 22.02
C ALA A 181 4.06 -10.20 21.47
N SER A 182 3.81 -10.37 20.16
CA SER A 182 3.55 -11.69 19.57
C SER A 182 4.80 -12.52 19.30
N ASP A 183 5.98 -11.90 19.18
CA ASP A 183 7.24 -12.59 18.91
C ASP A 183 8.21 -12.47 20.10
N PRO A 184 8.68 -13.60 20.67
CA PRO A 184 9.65 -13.59 21.78
C PRO A 184 10.92 -12.79 21.51
N ARG A 185 11.38 -12.70 20.25
CA ARG A 185 12.57 -11.95 19.84
C ARG A 185 12.39 -10.45 20.04
N PHE A 186 11.15 -9.95 19.89
CA PHE A 186 10.82 -8.54 19.99
C PHE A 186 10.45 -8.08 21.41
N LYS A 187 10.41 -8.98 22.41
CA LYS A 187 10.07 -8.65 23.80
C LYS A 187 10.97 -7.60 24.46
N VAL A 188 12.18 -7.45 23.92
CA VAL A 188 13.13 -6.40 24.39
C VAL A 188 12.80 -5.03 23.83
N LEU A 189 11.83 -4.92 22.94
CA LEU A 189 11.42 -3.67 22.33
C LEU A 189 10.29 -3.00 23.10
N ASN A 190 10.13 -1.69 22.87
CA ASN A 190 9.01 -0.89 23.34
C ASN A 190 8.58 0.10 22.28
N VAL A 191 7.28 0.35 22.17
CA VAL A 191 6.69 1.34 21.25
C VAL A 191 6.42 2.61 22.03
N LEU A 192 7.01 3.71 21.59
CA LEU A 192 6.76 5.06 22.10
C LEU A 192 6.00 5.86 21.04
N CYS A 193 5.16 6.81 21.45
CA CYS A 193 4.31 7.60 20.58
C CYS A 193 4.64 9.08 20.71
N HIS A 194 4.50 9.85 19.63
CA HIS A 194 4.60 11.31 19.58
C HIS A 194 5.89 11.84 20.21
N ILE A 195 7.03 11.22 19.89
CA ILE A 195 8.32 11.61 20.45
C ILE A 195 8.89 12.81 19.68
N PRO A 196 9.14 13.95 20.34
CA PRO A 196 9.75 15.10 19.68
C PRO A 196 11.07 14.73 19.01
N LEU A 197 11.27 15.14 17.76
CA LEU A 197 12.46 14.79 16.98
C LEU A 197 13.75 15.20 17.67
N ARG A 198 13.78 16.36 18.34
CA ARG A 198 14.90 16.85 19.14
C ARG A 198 15.30 15.97 20.34
N GLU A 199 14.37 15.13 20.84
CA GLU A 199 14.68 14.19 21.93
C GLU A 199 15.34 12.92 21.39
N VAL A 200 15.16 12.64 20.11
CA VAL A 200 15.74 11.47 19.43
C VAL A 200 17.11 11.82 18.85
N VAL A 201 17.21 12.96 18.18
CA VAL A 201 18.44 13.44 17.55
C VAL A 201 18.99 14.63 18.34
N LYS A 202 19.88 14.35 19.29
CA LYS A 202 20.48 15.38 20.17
C LYS A 202 21.71 16.03 19.57
N ASP A 203 22.48 15.29 18.81
CA ASP A 203 23.59 15.83 18.04
C ASP A 203 23.06 16.53 16.81
N THR A 204 23.37 17.78 16.62
CA THR A 204 22.88 18.60 15.50
C THR A 204 23.98 18.92 14.48
N SER A 205 25.16 18.31 14.63
CA SER A 205 26.34 18.63 13.81
C SER A 205 26.19 18.32 12.31
N LEU A 206 25.28 17.40 11.97
CA LEU A 206 25.01 17.02 10.60
C LEU A 206 23.80 17.75 9.97
N MET A 207 23.19 18.69 10.69
CA MET A 207 22.01 19.43 10.23
C MET A 207 22.39 20.78 9.61
N ASN A 208 21.73 21.13 8.52
CA ASN A 208 21.76 22.48 8.00
C ASN A 208 20.80 23.42 8.79
N GLU A 209 20.80 24.72 8.47
CA GLU A 209 20.00 25.72 9.22
C GLU A 209 18.49 25.46 9.17
N ASP A 210 17.95 24.99 8.04
CA ASP A 210 16.52 24.69 7.90
C ASP A 210 16.14 23.42 8.68
N GLU A 211 17.00 22.42 8.67
CA GLU A 211 16.84 21.19 9.45
C GLU A 211 16.94 21.45 10.96
N LEU A 212 17.84 22.32 11.39
CA LEU A 212 17.94 22.76 12.79
C LEU A 212 16.64 23.43 13.27
N LYS A 213 16.08 24.32 12.44
CA LYS A 213 14.78 24.98 12.74
C LYS A 213 13.65 23.96 12.79
N TYR A 214 13.64 23.02 11.83
CA TYR A 214 12.64 21.97 11.74
C TYR A 214 12.71 21.02 12.93
N ALA A 215 13.88 20.44 13.22
CA ALA A 215 14.07 19.52 14.33
C ALA A 215 13.88 20.18 15.70
N GLY A 216 14.24 21.46 15.83
CA GLY A 216 14.05 22.25 17.05
C GLY A 216 12.59 22.65 17.33
N ASN A 217 11.72 22.59 16.35
CA ASN A 217 10.31 22.93 16.49
C ASN A 217 9.62 21.94 17.44
N TYR A 218 8.92 22.47 18.44
CA TYR A 218 8.22 21.67 19.44
C TYR A 218 7.17 20.72 18.84
N ASN A 219 6.55 21.12 17.74
CA ASN A 219 5.51 20.33 17.06
C ASN A 219 6.07 19.27 16.10
N THR A 220 7.39 19.25 15.87
CA THR A 220 8.02 18.22 15.06
C THR A 220 8.27 16.98 15.89
N HIS A 221 7.52 15.92 15.62
CA HIS A 221 7.62 14.66 16.35
C HIS A 221 7.63 13.46 15.37
N LEU A 222 8.03 12.31 15.88
CA LEU A 222 7.82 11.02 15.25
C LEU A 222 6.48 10.46 15.74
N ASP A 223 5.68 9.91 14.86
CA ASP A 223 4.42 9.26 15.25
C ASP A 223 4.72 8.11 16.20
N PHE A 224 5.67 7.25 15.83
CA PHE A 224 6.13 6.14 16.65
C PHE A 224 7.65 5.99 16.60
N LEU A 225 8.20 5.61 17.74
CA LEU A 225 9.59 5.23 17.89
C LEU A 225 9.67 3.88 18.60
N ILE A 226 10.25 2.87 17.94
CA ILE A 226 10.55 1.60 18.58
C ILE A 226 11.96 1.72 19.18
N ILE A 227 12.06 1.44 20.46
CA ILE A 227 13.33 1.46 21.21
C ILE A 227 13.63 0.10 21.82
N ASN A 228 14.91 -0.16 22.06
CA ASN A 228 15.32 -1.27 22.91
C ASN A 228 15.13 -0.89 24.38
N ARG A 229 14.35 -1.69 25.14
CA ARG A 229 14.00 -1.40 26.54
C ARG A 229 15.21 -1.40 27.48
N VAL A 230 16.25 -2.18 27.16
CA VAL A 230 17.43 -2.37 27.97
C VAL A 230 18.44 -1.24 27.70
N SER A 231 18.86 -1.09 26.46
CA SER A 231 19.86 -0.08 26.07
C SER A 231 19.30 1.34 25.97
N LYS A 232 17.94 1.48 25.88
CA LYS A 232 17.23 2.75 25.62
C LYS A 232 17.56 3.36 24.26
N GLN A 233 18.22 2.60 23.38
CA GLN A 233 18.57 3.09 22.06
C GLN A 233 17.38 3.00 21.09
N PRO A 234 17.19 3.99 20.22
CA PRO A 234 16.28 3.93 19.08
C PRO A 234 16.62 2.75 18.16
N VAL A 235 15.60 2.09 17.64
CA VAL A 235 15.73 0.98 16.69
C VAL A 235 15.19 1.40 15.33
N VAL A 236 13.96 1.93 15.29
CA VAL A 236 13.30 2.38 14.08
C VAL A 236 12.23 3.40 14.39
N ALA A 237 12.14 4.43 13.55
CA ALA A 237 11.01 5.36 13.51
C ALA A 237 9.93 4.84 12.54
N ILE A 238 8.66 5.04 12.89
CA ILE A 238 7.52 4.66 12.05
C ILE A 238 6.58 5.85 11.95
N GLU A 239 6.21 6.21 10.73
CA GLU A 239 5.26 7.28 10.41
C GLU A 239 4.02 6.68 9.76
N THR A 240 2.86 7.24 10.07
CA THR A 240 1.59 6.87 9.44
C THR A 240 1.20 7.96 8.46
N ASP A 241 1.48 7.71 7.17
CA ASP A 241 1.20 8.68 6.12
C ASP A 241 -0.28 8.60 5.72
N GLY A 242 -1.05 9.60 6.14
CA GLY A 242 -2.39 9.85 5.64
C GLY A 242 -2.37 10.18 4.15
N TYR A 243 -3.51 9.97 3.48
CA TYR A 243 -3.68 10.43 2.11
C TYR A 243 -3.84 11.96 2.10
N SER A 244 -2.75 12.68 2.14
CA SER A 244 -2.69 14.06 1.67
C SER A 244 -2.18 14.06 0.23
N TYR A 245 -2.79 14.86 -0.62
CA TYR A 245 -2.39 15.03 -2.00
C TYR A 245 -0.88 15.28 -2.07
N HIS A 246 -0.13 14.33 -2.60
CA HIS A 246 1.27 14.51 -2.95
C HIS A 246 1.34 15.40 -4.21
N ASN A 247 1.05 16.68 -4.04
CA ASN A 247 1.64 17.68 -4.92
C ASN A 247 3.08 17.82 -4.45
N GLU A 248 4.03 17.55 -5.33
CA GLU A 248 5.48 17.62 -5.07
C GLU A 248 5.94 19.00 -4.54
N GLU A 249 5.09 20.01 -4.59
CA GLU A 249 5.34 21.39 -4.17
C GLU A 249 4.71 21.76 -2.82
N THR A 250 4.16 20.82 -2.05
CA THR A 250 3.53 21.16 -0.76
C THR A 250 4.56 21.33 0.35
N ASP A 251 4.32 22.26 1.29
CA ASP A 251 5.11 22.41 2.52
C ASP A 251 5.21 21.10 3.33
N GLN A 252 4.22 20.24 3.22
CA GLN A 252 4.23 18.93 3.86
C GLN A 252 5.27 18.01 3.24
N HIS A 253 5.33 17.89 1.93
CA HIS A 253 6.33 17.06 1.24
C HIS A 253 7.76 17.51 1.58
N ARG A 254 8.01 18.85 1.64
CA ARG A 254 9.31 19.39 2.06
C ARG A 254 9.66 18.98 3.50
N ARG A 255 8.69 19.00 4.41
CA ARG A 255 8.89 18.57 5.82
C ARG A 255 9.20 17.09 5.91
N ASP A 256 8.50 16.27 5.12
CA ASP A 256 8.72 14.82 5.07
C ASP A 256 10.13 14.51 4.57
N LEU A 257 10.59 15.16 3.50
CA LEU A 257 11.96 15.03 3.00
C LEU A 257 13.02 15.47 4.02
N MET A 258 12.78 16.55 4.76
CA MET A 258 13.70 16.98 5.83
C MET A 258 13.77 15.94 6.95
N LYS A 259 12.63 15.37 7.37
CA LYS A 259 12.58 14.31 8.38
C LYS A 259 13.36 13.07 7.92
N ASP A 260 13.14 12.63 6.68
CA ASP A 260 13.81 11.49 6.08
C ASP A 260 15.33 11.70 6.03
N HIS A 261 15.76 12.88 5.59
CA HIS A 261 17.18 13.24 5.49
C HIS A 261 17.85 13.28 6.87
N ILE A 262 17.22 13.93 7.87
CA ILE A 262 17.74 13.98 9.24
C ILE A 262 17.89 12.55 9.79
N LEU A 263 16.84 11.73 9.77
CA LEU A 263 16.90 10.39 10.34
C LEU A 263 17.93 9.52 9.63
N SER A 264 18.06 9.63 8.32
CA SER A 264 19.07 8.93 7.53
C SER A 264 20.49 9.33 7.91
N ASN A 265 20.77 10.62 8.08
CA ASN A 265 22.11 11.13 8.46
C ASN A 265 22.54 10.63 9.84
N TYR A 266 21.59 10.41 10.74
CA TYR A 266 21.86 9.87 12.08
C TYR A 266 21.68 8.34 12.16
N GLY A 267 21.52 7.66 11.04
CA GLY A 267 21.46 6.21 10.96
C GLY A 267 20.23 5.59 11.64
N LEU A 268 19.15 6.36 11.83
CA LEU A 268 17.89 5.82 12.35
C LEU A 268 16.96 5.45 11.19
N PRO A 269 16.69 4.14 11.00
CA PRO A 269 15.76 3.70 9.97
C PRO A 269 14.37 4.33 10.15
N LEU A 270 13.74 4.70 9.03
CA LEU A 270 12.37 5.20 8.98
C LEU A 270 11.51 4.30 8.11
N LEU A 271 10.38 3.86 8.63
CA LEU A 271 9.34 3.15 7.88
C LEU A 271 8.08 4.01 7.79
N ARG A 272 7.66 4.35 6.57
CA ARG A 272 6.41 5.04 6.30
C ARG A 272 5.32 4.04 5.95
N LEU A 273 4.21 4.10 6.67
CA LEU A 273 3.03 3.26 6.46
C LEU A 273 1.93 4.10 5.82
N SER A 274 1.76 3.96 4.52
CA SER A 274 0.70 4.64 3.78
C SER A 274 -0.67 4.05 4.11
N THR A 275 -1.65 4.91 4.43
CA THR A 275 -3.04 4.49 4.67
C THR A 275 -3.73 3.92 3.41
N LYS A 276 -3.11 3.99 2.25
CA LYS A 276 -3.56 3.36 0.99
C LYS A 276 -2.83 2.05 0.68
N GLY A 277 -1.79 1.72 1.41
CA GLY A 277 -1.02 0.50 1.23
C GLY A 277 -1.71 -0.74 1.79
N SER A 278 -0.91 -1.79 1.91
CA SER A 278 -1.33 -3.07 2.50
C SER A 278 -0.11 -3.81 3.07
N GLY A 279 -0.38 -4.83 3.91
CA GLY A 279 0.66 -5.66 4.47
C GLY A 279 1.55 -4.97 5.51
N GLU A 280 1.05 -3.95 6.23
CA GLU A 280 1.81 -3.13 7.18
C GLU A 280 2.48 -3.99 8.24
N ARG A 281 1.74 -4.97 8.80
CA ARG A 281 2.29 -5.90 9.79
C ARG A 281 3.50 -6.67 9.27
N THR A 282 3.44 -7.17 8.04
CA THR A 282 4.52 -7.91 7.40
C THR A 282 5.74 -7.00 7.22
N LYS A 283 5.55 -5.79 6.70
CA LYS A 283 6.62 -4.79 6.52
C LYS A 283 7.34 -4.48 7.83
N VAL A 284 6.59 -4.28 8.91
CA VAL A 284 7.18 -4.03 10.25
C VAL A 284 7.97 -5.24 10.74
N VAL A 285 7.42 -6.44 10.63
CA VAL A 285 8.09 -7.67 11.08
C VAL A 285 9.36 -7.93 10.27
N GLU A 286 9.33 -7.78 8.96
CA GLU A 286 10.50 -7.93 8.09
C GLU A 286 11.60 -6.93 8.45
N LEU A 287 11.24 -5.65 8.63
CA LEU A 287 12.20 -4.64 9.02
C LEU A 287 12.81 -4.93 10.39
N LEU A 288 12.00 -5.27 11.40
CA LEU A 288 12.52 -5.63 12.73
C LEU A 288 13.43 -6.86 12.69
N ASN A 289 13.15 -7.84 11.84
CA ASN A 289 14.03 -9.00 11.65
C ASN A 289 15.40 -8.63 11.05
N THR A 290 15.51 -7.54 10.33
CA THR A 290 16.81 -7.07 9.78
C THR A 290 17.59 -6.21 10.77
N LEU A 291 16.93 -5.65 11.79
CA LEU A 291 17.53 -4.69 12.74
C LEU A 291 17.90 -5.35 14.09
N ILE A 292 17.41 -6.56 14.35
CA ILE A 292 17.63 -7.30 15.60
C ILE A 292 18.29 -8.64 15.31
#